data_72c92218ac10982532a2f9be37571c0f
#
_entry.id   72c92218ac10982532a2f9be37571c0f
#
_cell.length_a   1.000
_cell.length_b   1.000
_cell.length_c   1.000
_cell.angle_alpha   90.00
_cell.angle_beta   90.00
_cell.angle_gamma   90.00
#
_symmetry.space_group_name_H-M   'P 1'
#
loop_
_entity.id
_entity.type
_entity.pdbx_description
1 polymer ?
#
loop_
_entity_poly.entity_id
_entity_poly.type
_entity_poly.pdbx_seq_one_letter_code
_entity_poly.pdbx_strand_id
1 'polypeptide(L)'
;PAIMALKGRIIESLGKKRVEVIPEESPVDDHQATGKIENAIRDLEKQIRVLKSSVERKMQLVIKDDHPVMAWIPQRAGLLLSRFQVAANGKTAFGRLKGKVYRRALVDFAERVLFMPIVHGGRMNKLQSKWEPGRFVGIRPRSTRRSS
;
A
#
# COMPACT_ATOMS: atom_id res chain seq x y z
N PRO A 1 12.71 -22.63 7.04
CA PRO A 1 11.57 -23.10 6.21
C PRO A 1 10.75 -21.94 5.65
N ALA A 2 10.39 -20.92 6.46
CA ALA A 2 9.52 -19.80 6.02
C ALA A 2 10.15 -18.92 4.92
N ILE A 3 11.45 -18.63 5.00
CA ILE A 3 12.16 -17.80 4.02
C ILE A 3 12.23 -18.49 2.66
N MET A 4 12.41 -19.82 2.64
CA MET A 4 12.44 -20.59 1.39
C MET A 4 11.06 -20.64 0.73
N ALA A 5 9.98 -20.78 1.51
CA ALA A 5 8.63 -20.69 1.00
C ALA A 5 8.31 -19.30 0.44
N LEU A 6 8.76 -18.23 1.11
CA LEU A 6 8.63 -16.87 0.62
C LEU A 6 9.39 -16.64 -0.69
N LYS A 7 10.64 -17.15 -0.79
CA LYS A 7 11.44 -17.12 -2.02
C LYS A 7 10.69 -17.77 -3.18
N GLY A 8 10.11 -18.96 -2.98
CA GLY A 8 9.32 -19.66 -4.00
C GLY A 8 8.14 -18.81 -4.50
N ARG A 9 7.36 -18.23 -3.58
CA ARG A 9 6.23 -17.34 -3.91
C ARG A 9 6.63 -16.07 -4.65
N ILE A 10 7.79 -15.47 -4.31
CA ILE A 10 8.31 -14.30 -5.00
C ILE A 10 8.71 -14.66 -6.43
N ILE A 11 9.44 -15.76 -6.63
CA ILE A 11 9.84 -16.22 -7.96
C ILE A 11 8.61 -16.53 -8.83
N GLU A 12 7.60 -17.18 -8.27
CA GLU A 12 6.35 -17.48 -8.95
C GLU A 12 5.59 -16.20 -9.35
N SER A 13 5.54 -15.19 -8.47
CA SER A 13 4.85 -13.93 -8.73
C SER A 13 5.55 -13.04 -9.77
N LEU A 14 6.87 -13.17 -9.90
CA LEU A 14 7.67 -12.40 -10.86
C LEU A 14 7.65 -13.01 -12.27
N GLY A 15 7.13 -14.23 -12.41
CA GLY A 15 7.08 -14.96 -13.68
C GLY A 15 8.49 -15.29 -14.23
N LYS A 16 8.56 -15.75 -15.48
CA LYS A 16 9.82 -16.16 -16.16
C LYS A 16 10.80 -15.02 -16.48
N LYS A 17 10.70 -13.87 -15.81
CA LYS A 17 11.77 -12.87 -15.88
C LYS A 17 13.00 -13.42 -15.16
N ARG A 18 14.19 -13.30 -15.78
CA ARG A 18 15.48 -13.62 -15.17
C ARG A 18 15.73 -12.69 -13.97
N VAL A 19 15.08 -12.96 -12.86
CA VAL A 19 15.34 -12.30 -11.58
C VAL A 19 15.91 -13.37 -10.68
N GLU A 20 17.18 -13.24 -10.36
CA GLU A 20 17.82 -14.06 -9.35
C GLU A 20 17.44 -13.50 -7.97
N VAL A 21 16.83 -14.32 -7.14
CA VAL A 21 16.52 -13.98 -5.76
C VAL A 21 17.54 -14.67 -4.86
N ILE A 22 18.48 -13.90 -4.38
CA ILE A 22 19.51 -14.38 -3.43
C ILE A 22 18.96 -14.07 -2.02
N PRO A 23 18.67 -15.08 -1.20
CA PRO A 23 18.32 -14.85 0.19
C PRO A 23 19.61 -14.47 0.94
N GLU A 24 19.64 -13.28 1.52
CA GLU A 24 20.66 -12.88 2.48
C GLU A 24 20.10 -13.02 3.89
N GLU A 25 20.82 -13.72 4.73
CA GLU A 25 20.60 -13.74 6.18
C GLU A 25 21.46 -12.68 6.82
N SER A 26 20.92 -11.95 7.78
CA SER A 26 21.75 -11.04 8.57
C SER A 26 22.84 -11.85 9.26
N PRO A 27 24.10 -11.38 9.23
CA PRO A 27 25.16 -12.00 10.01
C PRO A 27 24.72 -12.17 11.46
N VAL A 28 25.12 -13.28 12.07
CA VAL A 28 24.91 -13.50 13.50
C VAL A 28 25.60 -12.35 14.21
N ASP A 29 24.89 -11.63 15.08
CA ASP A 29 25.34 -10.42 15.80
C ASP A 29 25.30 -9.07 15.03
N ASP A 30 24.69 -8.98 13.84
CA ASP A 30 24.46 -7.66 13.23
C ASP A 30 23.19 -6.98 13.81
N HIS A 31 23.32 -6.49 15.03
CA HIS A 31 22.30 -5.73 15.73
C HIS A 31 21.88 -4.43 15.00
N GLN A 32 22.78 -3.87 14.16
CA GLN A 32 22.46 -2.63 13.43
C GLN A 32 21.52 -2.87 12.24
N ALA A 33 21.69 -3.96 11.49
CA ALA A 33 20.79 -4.31 10.40
C ALA A 33 19.41 -4.66 10.96
N THR A 34 19.35 -5.46 12.02
CA THR A 34 18.11 -5.84 12.73
C THR A 34 17.39 -4.61 13.28
N GLY A 35 18.12 -3.70 13.94
CA GLY A 35 17.54 -2.47 14.51
C GLY A 35 16.89 -1.54 13.48
N LYS A 36 17.43 -1.47 12.24
CA LYS A 36 16.80 -0.69 11.15
C LYS A 36 15.47 -1.29 10.72
N ILE A 37 15.40 -2.61 10.61
CA ILE A 37 14.17 -3.33 10.25
C ILE A 37 13.12 -3.18 11.35
N GLU A 38 13.50 -3.37 12.60
CA GLU A 38 12.60 -3.20 13.75
C GLU A 38 12.04 -1.78 13.84
N ASN A 39 12.86 -0.76 13.61
CA ASN A 39 12.40 0.62 13.57
C ASN A 39 11.40 0.86 12.41
N ALA A 40 11.66 0.30 11.22
CA ALA A 40 10.75 0.40 10.09
C ALA A 40 9.39 -0.28 10.38
N ILE A 41 9.40 -1.45 11.03
CA ILE A 41 8.19 -2.15 11.44
C ILE A 41 7.43 -1.30 12.47
N ARG A 42 8.11 -0.77 13.48
CA ARG A 42 7.53 0.10 14.50
C ARG A 42 6.88 1.35 13.91
N ASP A 43 7.52 1.98 12.93
CA ASP A 43 6.96 3.14 12.23
C ASP A 43 5.72 2.76 11.40
N LEU A 44 5.75 1.59 10.75
CA LEU A 44 4.60 1.07 10.02
C LEU A 44 3.41 0.80 10.96
N GLU A 45 3.64 0.18 12.10
CA GLU A 45 2.61 -0.09 13.12
C GLU A 45 2.00 1.21 13.68
N LYS A 46 2.84 2.21 13.97
CA LYS A 46 2.35 3.53 14.40
C LYS A 46 1.44 4.14 13.35
N GLN A 47 1.85 4.10 12.08
CA GLN A 47 1.08 4.65 10.97
C GLN A 47 -0.25 3.89 10.77
N ILE A 48 -0.24 2.56 10.92
CA ILE A 48 -1.45 1.73 10.87
C ILE A 48 -2.44 2.15 11.98
N ARG A 49 -1.97 2.32 13.23
CA ARG A 49 -2.82 2.75 14.35
C ARG A 49 -3.44 4.13 14.09
N VAL A 50 -2.65 5.08 13.59
CA VAL A 50 -3.14 6.42 13.24
C VAL A 50 -4.21 6.34 12.15
N LEU A 51 -3.99 5.56 11.10
CA LEU A 51 -4.96 5.39 10.03
C LEU A 51 -6.24 4.71 10.52
N LYS A 52 -6.14 3.63 11.32
CA LYS A 52 -7.30 2.95 11.91
C LYS A 52 -8.13 3.94 12.72
N SER A 53 -7.53 4.65 13.67
CA SER A 53 -8.21 5.66 14.49
C SER A 53 -8.84 6.79 13.66
N SER A 54 -8.17 7.21 12.58
CA SER A 54 -8.72 8.22 11.67
C SER A 54 -9.98 7.72 10.95
N VAL A 55 -9.97 6.46 10.49
CA VAL A 55 -11.13 5.85 9.84
C VAL A 55 -12.28 5.68 10.82
N GLU A 56 -12.02 5.15 12.01
CA GLU A 56 -13.02 4.97 13.07
C GLU A 56 -13.71 6.29 13.41
N ARG A 57 -12.95 7.36 13.56
CA ARG A 57 -13.48 8.70 13.80
C ARG A 57 -14.31 9.23 12.63
N LYS A 58 -13.84 9.06 11.38
CA LYS A 58 -14.56 9.52 10.18
C LYS A 58 -15.86 8.74 9.93
N MET A 59 -15.88 7.49 10.31
CA MET A 59 -17.02 6.59 10.11
C MET A 59 -17.93 6.49 11.34
N GLN A 60 -17.47 7.01 12.48
CA GLN A 60 -18.11 6.91 13.80
C GLN A 60 -18.48 5.48 14.18
N LEU A 61 -17.55 4.56 13.93
CA LEU A 61 -17.68 3.14 14.24
C LEU A 61 -16.32 2.56 14.66
N VAL A 62 -16.36 1.49 15.42
CA VAL A 62 -15.16 0.71 15.77
C VAL A 62 -14.93 -0.34 14.69
N ILE A 63 -13.71 -0.36 14.13
CA ILE A 63 -13.32 -1.31 13.10
C ILE A 63 -12.80 -2.59 13.75
N LYS A 64 -13.52 -3.67 13.54
CA LYS A 64 -13.08 -5.01 13.94
C LYS A 64 -11.92 -5.48 13.07
N ASP A 65 -11.11 -6.41 13.58
CA ASP A 65 -9.90 -6.87 12.88
C ASP A 65 -10.21 -7.67 11.60
N ASP A 66 -11.41 -8.26 11.49
CA ASP A 66 -11.92 -8.97 10.32
C ASP A 66 -12.57 -8.04 9.27
N HIS A 67 -12.69 -6.75 9.55
CA HIS A 67 -13.32 -5.80 8.63
C HIS A 67 -12.51 -5.65 7.34
N PRO A 68 -13.14 -5.67 6.13
CA PRO A 68 -12.44 -5.62 4.84
C PRO A 68 -11.48 -4.44 4.67
N VAL A 69 -11.73 -3.31 5.35
CA VAL A 69 -10.85 -2.15 5.30
C VAL A 69 -9.48 -2.41 5.91
N MET A 70 -9.37 -3.40 6.82
CA MET A 70 -8.11 -3.74 7.47
C MET A 70 -7.04 -4.21 6.49
N ALA A 71 -7.42 -4.84 5.38
CA ALA A 71 -6.48 -5.22 4.31
C ALA A 71 -5.86 -4.00 3.58
N TRP A 72 -6.52 -2.85 3.59
CA TRP A 72 -6.09 -1.63 2.90
C TRP A 72 -5.23 -0.70 3.76
N ILE A 73 -5.39 -0.77 5.08
CA ILE A 73 -4.68 0.12 6.02
C ILE A 73 -3.16 -0.06 5.93
N PRO A 74 -2.57 -1.28 5.99
CA PRO A 74 -1.13 -1.48 5.87
C PRO A 74 -0.57 -1.01 4.53
N GLN A 75 -1.29 -1.24 3.43
CA GLN A 75 -0.89 -0.76 2.10
C GLN A 75 -0.84 0.77 2.06
N ARG A 76 -1.84 1.43 2.65
CA ARG A 76 -1.87 2.89 2.75
C ARG A 76 -0.75 3.41 3.63
N ALA A 77 -0.50 2.80 4.78
CA ALA A 77 0.58 3.16 5.69
C ALA A 77 1.95 3.08 4.99
N GLY A 78 2.25 1.98 4.32
CA GLY A 78 3.50 1.82 3.57
C GLY A 78 3.65 2.83 2.43
N LEU A 79 2.54 3.18 1.75
CA LEU A 79 2.53 4.23 0.73
C LEU A 79 2.88 5.59 1.33
N LEU A 80 2.29 5.96 2.47
CA LEU A 80 2.57 7.23 3.13
C LEU A 80 4.02 7.31 3.61
N LEU A 81 4.51 6.29 4.30
CA LEU A 81 5.90 6.24 4.77
C LEU A 81 6.89 6.33 3.60
N SER A 82 6.69 5.55 2.55
CA SER A 82 7.63 5.56 1.41
C SER A 82 7.68 6.88 0.65
N ARG A 83 6.60 7.65 0.64
CA ARG A 83 6.50 8.90 -0.14
C ARG A 83 6.73 10.17 0.65
N PHE A 84 6.48 10.14 1.95
CA PHE A 84 6.49 11.36 2.78
C PHE A 84 7.43 11.29 3.98
N GLN A 85 7.79 10.12 4.48
CA GLN A 85 8.78 10.02 5.54
C GLN A 85 10.17 10.37 4.99
N VAL A 86 10.75 11.44 5.52
CA VAL A 86 12.09 11.90 5.15
C VAL A 86 13.11 11.20 6.04
N ALA A 87 14.09 10.56 5.43
CA ALA A 87 15.21 9.93 6.13
C ALA A 87 16.28 10.96 6.50
N ALA A 88 17.28 10.57 7.29
CA ALA A 88 18.37 11.44 7.75
C ALA A 88 19.14 12.15 6.61
N ASN A 89 19.14 11.57 5.40
CA ASN A 89 19.75 12.17 4.21
C ASN A 89 18.84 13.20 3.49
N GLY A 90 17.75 13.64 4.11
CA GLY A 90 16.81 14.61 3.54
C GLY A 90 15.95 14.10 2.39
N LYS A 91 15.99 12.80 2.07
CA LYS A 91 15.24 12.22 0.95
C LYS A 91 14.23 11.18 1.43
N THR A 92 13.08 11.12 0.75
CA THR A 92 12.10 10.04 0.96
C THR A 92 12.56 8.76 0.24
N ALA A 93 12.03 7.60 0.65
CA ALA A 93 12.29 6.34 -0.06
C ALA A 93 11.88 6.42 -1.54
N PHE A 94 10.74 7.06 -1.83
CA PHE A 94 10.29 7.32 -3.20
C PHE A 94 11.28 8.22 -3.97
N GLY A 95 11.79 9.26 -3.33
CA GLY A 95 12.76 10.18 -3.95
C GLY A 95 14.08 9.49 -4.29
N ARG A 96 14.55 8.59 -3.42
CA ARG A 96 15.75 7.77 -3.67
C ARG A 96 15.57 6.80 -4.84
N LEU A 97 14.40 6.13 -4.89
CA LEU A 97 14.14 5.12 -5.93
C LEU A 97 13.83 5.72 -7.30
N LYS A 98 13.09 6.84 -7.33
CA LYS A 98 12.58 7.46 -8.58
C LYS A 98 13.32 8.71 -9.02
N GLY A 99 14.28 9.21 -8.25
CA GLY A 99 15.04 10.42 -8.54
C GLY A 99 14.22 11.71 -8.52
N LYS A 100 12.98 11.70 -8.02
CA LYS A 100 12.06 12.84 -8.01
C LYS A 100 11.18 12.86 -6.78
N VAL A 101 10.75 14.05 -6.38
CA VAL A 101 9.80 14.24 -5.30
C VAL A 101 8.39 13.82 -5.73
N TYR A 102 7.65 13.20 -4.82
CA TYR A 102 6.25 12.88 -5.05
C TYR A 102 5.39 14.15 -4.95
N ARG A 103 4.70 14.51 -6.05
CA ARG A 103 3.91 15.74 -6.14
C ARG A 103 2.42 15.52 -6.39
N ARG A 104 1.97 14.26 -6.48
CA ARG A 104 0.55 13.99 -6.71
C ARG A 104 -0.26 14.27 -5.45
N ALA A 105 -1.40 14.92 -5.60
CA ALA A 105 -2.36 15.06 -4.52
C ALA A 105 -2.78 13.68 -4.00
N LEU A 106 -2.95 13.58 -2.70
CA LEU A 106 -3.47 12.39 -2.04
C LEU A 106 -4.88 12.68 -1.56
N VAL A 107 -5.78 11.79 -1.93
CA VAL A 107 -7.09 11.71 -1.29
C VAL A 107 -6.91 11.07 0.08
N ASP A 108 -7.55 11.60 1.09
CA ASP A 108 -7.47 11.06 2.44
C ASP A 108 -8.07 9.65 2.52
N PHE A 109 -7.52 8.82 3.40
CA PHE A 109 -8.03 7.47 3.58
C PHE A 109 -9.43 7.52 4.21
N ALA A 110 -10.36 6.72 3.67
CA ALA A 110 -11.79 6.71 4.02
C ALA A 110 -12.53 8.04 3.78
N GLU A 111 -12.00 8.94 2.97
CA GLU A 111 -12.70 10.14 2.54
C GLU A 111 -13.91 9.80 1.67
N ARG A 112 -14.98 10.58 1.83
CA ARG A 112 -16.16 10.46 0.96
C ARG A 112 -15.82 11.00 -0.42
N VAL A 113 -16.02 10.18 -1.43
CA VAL A 113 -15.75 10.51 -2.83
C VAL A 113 -16.92 10.12 -3.69
N LEU A 114 -17.08 10.80 -4.81
CA LEU A 114 -17.94 10.33 -5.88
C LEU A 114 -17.09 9.53 -6.86
N PHE A 115 -17.52 8.35 -7.21
CA PHE A 115 -16.85 7.52 -8.20
C PHE A 115 -17.81 7.11 -9.31
N MET A 116 -17.28 6.85 -10.48
CA MET A 116 -18.05 6.33 -11.59
C MET A 116 -17.80 4.82 -11.68
N PRO A 117 -18.81 3.99 -11.38
CA PRO A 117 -18.67 2.54 -11.50
C PRO A 117 -18.46 2.14 -12.96
N ILE A 118 -17.65 1.09 -13.17
CA ILE A 118 -17.52 0.48 -14.48
C ILE A 118 -18.75 -0.41 -14.70
N VAL A 119 -19.67 0.08 -15.53
CA VAL A 119 -20.87 -0.70 -15.90
C VAL A 119 -20.53 -1.63 -17.05
N HIS A 120 -20.56 -2.93 -16.79
CA HIS A 120 -20.45 -3.94 -17.83
C HIS A 120 -21.83 -4.23 -18.42
N GLY A 121 -22.08 -3.76 -19.66
CA GLY A 121 -23.16 -4.28 -20.50
C GLY A 121 -24.58 -3.75 -20.29
N GLY A 122 -24.80 -2.67 -19.53
CA GLY A 122 -26.13 -2.08 -19.35
C GLY A 122 -26.31 -0.75 -20.09
N ARG A 123 -27.47 -0.51 -20.71
CA ARG A 123 -27.86 0.82 -21.19
C ARG A 123 -28.18 1.70 -19.98
N MET A 124 -27.26 2.58 -19.61
CA MET A 124 -27.56 3.61 -18.61
C MET A 124 -28.57 4.64 -19.20
N ASN A 125 -29.54 5.00 -18.39
CA ASN A 125 -30.42 6.11 -18.73
C ASN A 125 -29.58 7.39 -18.89
N LYS A 126 -29.74 8.11 -20.00
CA LYS A 126 -28.94 9.32 -20.31
C LYS A 126 -29.08 10.44 -19.29
N LEU A 127 -30.16 10.47 -18.52
CA LEU A 127 -30.46 11.48 -17.51
C LEU A 127 -30.12 11.02 -16.08
N GLN A 128 -29.72 9.78 -15.88
CA GLN A 128 -29.35 9.26 -14.58
C GLN A 128 -27.92 9.69 -14.19
N SER A 129 -27.71 10.02 -12.91
CA SER A 129 -26.38 10.31 -12.38
C SER A 129 -25.47 9.10 -12.59
N LYS A 130 -24.29 9.34 -13.18
CA LYS A 130 -23.25 8.33 -13.37
C LYS A 130 -22.34 8.19 -12.16
N TRP A 131 -22.48 9.06 -11.18
CA TRP A 131 -21.63 9.14 -10.01
C TRP A 131 -22.31 8.54 -8.80
N GLU A 132 -21.61 7.66 -8.12
CA GLU A 132 -22.06 7.02 -6.89
C GLU A 132 -21.19 7.46 -5.70
N PRO A 133 -21.79 7.64 -4.52
CA PRO A 133 -21.02 7.94 -3.33
C PRO A 133 -20.24 6.70 -2.86
N GLY A 134 -18.99 6.90 -2.47
CA GLY A 134 -18.15 5.85 -1.93
C GLY A 134 -17.11 6.40 -0.96
N ARG A 135 -16.26 5.52 -0.46
CA ARG A 135 -15.11 5.90 0.36
C ARG A 135 -13.82 5.47 -0.29
N PHE A 136 -12.86 6.39 -0.30
CA PHE A 136 -11.55 6.12 -0.89
C PHE A 136 -10.69 5.26 0.04
N VAL A 137 -10.35 4.06 -0.39
CA VAL A 137 -9.49 3.15 0.39
C VAL A 137 -8.11 2.95 -0.23
N GLY A 138 -7.90 3.38 -1.47
CA GLY A 138 -6.60 3.26 -2.12
C GLY A 138 -6.70 3.14 -3.63
N ILE A 139 -5.57 2.98 -4.27
CA ILE A 139 -5.44 2.78 -5.72
C ILE A 139 -4.86 1.40 -5.93
N ARG A 140 -5.58 0.55 -6.63
CA ARG A 140 -5.04 -0.75 -7.05
C ARG A 140 -3.96 -0.52 -8.10
N PRO A 141 -2.74 -1.03 -7.94
CA PRO A 141 -1.75 -1.00 -9.00
C PRO A 141 -2.32 -1.70 -10.23
N ARG A 142 -2.22 -1.06 -11.40
CA ARG A 142 -2.57 -1.75 -12.64
C ARG A 142 -1.64 -2.95 -12.80
N SER A 143 -2.18 -4.15 -12.81
CA SER A 143 -1.44 -5.30 -13.30
C SER A 143 -1.11 -4.99 -14.77
N THR A 144 0.16 -4.92 -15.09
CA THR A 144 0.61 -4.89 -16.50
C THR A 144 0.29 -6.25 -17.11
N ARG A 145 -0.98 -6.47 -17.50
CA ARG A 145 -1.26 -7.50 -18.49
C ARG A 145 -0.66 -6.97 -19.79
N ARG A 146 0.51 -7.46 -20.15
CA ARG A 146 0.93 -7.43 -21.54
C ARG A 146 -0.01 -8.38 -22.25
N SER A 147 -0.86 -7.83 -23.12
CA SER A 147 -1.48 -8.59 -24.21
C SER A 147 -0.34 -9.23 -25.01
N SER A 148 -0.36 -10.54 -25.04
CA SER A 148 0.41 -11.34 -26.00
C SER A 148 -0.14 -11.11 -27.38
#